data_d74f5a19f7c9a43cecb897ad29160883
#
_entry.id   d74f5a19f7c9a43cecb897ad29160883
#
_cell.length_a   1.000
_cell.length_b   1.000
_cell.length_c   1.000
_cell.angle_alpha   90.00
_cell.angle_beta   90.00
_cell.angle_gamma   90.00
#
_symmetry.space_group_name_H-M   'P 1'
#
loop_
_entity.id
_entity.type
_entity.pdbx_description
1 polymer ?
#
loop_
_entity_poly.entity_id
_entity_poly.type
_entity_poly.pdbx_seq_one_letter_code
_entity_poly.pdbx_strand_id
1 'polypeptide(L)'
;SRLGINPTMKIALNANTTLDLSYEYADHERFIDRGIPTINGRPDESLADIVFGDSNSNIQTLEASIMRAQLTQKMSETKKLNFSMTSSSFEKMYQNLYASGYDGTLVTMDGYRDPTERDNFIVSGNLVNEISTGNMTHTLLMGVEFIDTENKNLRYDAFWSSTSDDNEVFNITRPMDFSVNSAGLATGVDFATALNRQTESDITVSSFYVQDQIDVSDNLKVLLGGRIDDFDITVRDIKNSSSESRNDNTFSPRAGVVYKPQENVSYYVS
;
A
#
# COMPACT_ATOMS: atom_id res chain seq x y z
N SER A 1 -3.08 11.97 16.43
CA SER A 1 -4.50 12.25 16.06
C SER A 1 -5.02 11.22 15.06
N ARG A 2 -6.36 11.07 14.96
CA ARG A 2 -7.00 10.24 13.93
C ARG A 2 -8.37 10.84 13.60
N LEU A 3 -8.62 11.04 12.31
CA LEU A 3 -9.91 11.43 11.76
C LEU A 3 -10.23 10.50 10.60
N GLY A 4 -11.48 10.05 10.48
CA GLY A 4 -11.95 9.27 9.35
C GLY A 4 -13.42 9.57 9.05
N ILE A 5 -13.75 9.68 7.76
CA ILE A 5 -15.11 9.86 7.25
C ILE A 5 -15.31 8.89 6.09
N ASN A 6 -16.40 8.13 6.09
CA ASN A 6 -16.68 7.15 5.05
C ASN A 6 -18.18 7.12 4.68
N PRO A 7 -18.70 8.15 3.99
CA PRO A 7 -20.07 8.15 3.48
C PRO A 7 -20.22 7.19 2.30
N THR A 8 -21.35 6.51 2.24
CA THR A 8 -21.77 5.66 1.13
C THR A 8 -23.17 6.01 0.69
N MET A 9 -23.46 5.87 -0.61
CA MET A 9 -24.77 6.12 -1.19
C MET A 9 -25.08 5.09 -2.27
N LYS A 10 -26.30 4.54 -2.23
CA LYS A 10 -26.81 3.65 -3.26
C LYS A 10 -28.01 4.29 -3.93
N ILE A 11 -27.98 4.42 -5.25
CA ILE A 11 -29.01 5.04 -6.07
C ILE A 11 -29.59 4.00 -7.02
N ALA A 12 -30.88 3.72 -6.95
CA ALA A 12 -31.60 2.97 -7.97
C ALA A 12 -31.95 3.93 -9.12
N LEU A 13 -31.22 3.87 -10.23
CA LEU A 13 -31.48 4.68 -11.41
C LEU A 13 -32.74 4.21 -12.13
N ASN A 14 -32.99 2.91 -12.14
CA ASN A 14 -34.21 2.26 -12.58
C ASN A 14 -34.29 0.84 -11.97
N ALA A 15 -35.30 0.04 -12.37
CA ALA A 15 -35.50 -1.32 -11.83
C ALA A 15 -34.29 -2.27 -12.05
N ASN A 16 -33.45 -2.00 -13.06
CA ASN A 16 -32.34 -2.87 -13.46
C ASN A 16 -30.98 -2.22 -13.29
N THR A 17 -30.89 -0.95 -12.88
CA THR A 17 -29.63 -0.21 -12.82
C THR A 17 -29.45 0.42 -11.45
N THR A 18 -28.34 0.11 -10.80
CA THR A 18 -27.95 0.74 -9.55
C THR A 18 -26.58 1.40 -9.67
N LEU A 19 -26.42 2.54 -9.01
CA LEU A 19 -25.17 3.24 -8.85
C LEU A 19 -24.84 3.27 -7.35
N ASP A 20 -23.70 2.68 -6.99
CA ASP A 20 -23.14 2.72 -5.65
C ASP A 20 -21.96 3.72 -5.65
N LEU A 21 -21.99 4.67 -4.74
CA LEU A 21 -20.95 5.67 -4.55
C LEU A 21 -20.39 5.56 -3.13
N SER A 22 -19.09 5.68 -2.98
CA SER A 22 -18.45 5.81 -1.68
C SER A 22 -17.30 6.81 -1.74
N TYR A 23 -17.11 7.49 -0.63
CA TYR A 23 -15.95 8.34 -0.39
C TYR A 23 -15.36 7.96 0.96
N GLU A 24 -14.06 7.87 1.03
CA GLU A 24 -13.31 7.61 2.26
C GLU A 24 -12.23 8.67 2.39
N TYR A 25 -12.22 9.34 3.53
CA TYR A 25 -11.15 10.24 3.93
C TYR A 25 -10.59 9.76 5.26
N ALA A 26 -9.27 9.72 5.37
CA ALA A 26 -8.56 9.40 6.60
C ALA A 26 -7.38 10.35 6.77
N ASP A 27 -7.25 10.90 7.98
CA ASP A 27 -6.12 11.70 8.43
C ASP A 27 -5.60 11.11 9.73
N HIS A 28 -4.35 10.66 9.72
CA HIS A 28 -3.71 9.99 10.83
C HIS A 28 -2.35 10.61 11.13
N GLU A 29 -2.13 10.89 12.41
CA GLU A 29 -0.79 11.21 12.92
C GLU A 29 -0.52 10.36 14.16
N ARG A 30 0.67 9.77 14.20
CA ARG A 30 1.12 8.96 15.34
C ARG A 30 2.59 9.15 15.62
N PHE A 31 2.96 8.99 16.89
CA PHE A 31 4.33 8.83 17.33
C PHE A 31 4.88 7.44 16.87
N ILE A 32 6.17 7.40 16.55
CA ILE A 32 6.89 6.20 16.15
C ILE A 32 7.96 5.90 17.19
N ASP A 33 7.86 4.77 17.85
CA ASP A 33 8.93 4.18 18.66
C ASP A 33 9.65 3.11 17.84
N ARG A 34 10.96 3.25 17.66
CA ARG A 34 11.80 2.31 16.92
C ARG A 34 12.44 1.24 17.84
N GLY A 35 12.13 1.30 19.13
CA GLY A 35 12.64 0.37 20.13
C GLY A 35 14.03 0.73 20.66
N ILE A 36 14.56 -0.17 21.49
CA ILE A 36 15.84 -0.01 22.21
C ILE A 36 17.03 -0.48 21.37
N PRO A 37 18.25 0.05 21.63
CA PRO A 37 19.45 -0.39 20.94
C PRO A 37 19.84 -1.83 21.28
N THR A 38 20.66 -2.41 20.43
CA THR A 38 21.17 -3.77 20.59
C THR A 38 22.64 -3.78 20.92
N ILE A 39 23.05 -4.72 21.78
CA ILE A 39 24.44 -5.02 22.05
C ILE A 39 24.67 -6.53 21.86
N ASN A 40 25.74 -6.92 21.18
CA ASN A 40 26.04 -8.32 20.83
C ASN A 40 24.87 -9.04 20.12
N GLY A 41 24.14 -8.32 19.25
CA GLY A 41 23.03 -8.85 18.47
C GLY A 41 21.74 -9.10 19.25
N ARG A 42 21.60 -8.57 20.47
CA ARG A 42 20.39 -8.65 21.31
C ARG A 42 19.98 -7.29 21.82
N PRO A 43 18.68 -6.99 21.98
CA PRO A 43 18.23 -5.79 22.67
C PRO A 43 18.80 -5.70 24.08
N ASP A 44 19.21 -4.50 24.50
CA ASP A 44 19.63 -4.27 25.87
C ASP A 44 18.41 -3.93 26.74
N GLU A 45 17.85 -4.93 27.40
CA GLU A 45 16.65 -4.83 28.24
C GLU A 45 16.83 -3.85 29.42
N SER A 46 18.06 -3.49 29.80
CA SER A 46 18.31 -2.48 30.83
C SER A 46 17.90 -1.06 30.41
N LEU A 47 17.63 -0.87 29.12
CA LEU A 47 17.22 0.36 28.47
C LEU A 47 15.74 0.36 28.06
N ALA A 48 14.96 -0.63 28.48
CA ALA A 48 13.56 -0.80 28.08
C ALA A 48 12.62 0.34 28.54
N ASP A 49 13.04 1.12 29.52
CA ASP A 49 12.35 2.31 30.04
C ASP A 49 12.68 3.61 29.27
N ILE A 50 13.55 3.54 28.25
CA ILE A 50 14.00 4.70 27.48
C ILE A 50 13.43 4.66 26.07
N VAL A 51 12.88 5.78 25.63
CA VAL A 51 12.48 6.01 24.25
C VAL A 51 13.65 6.61 23.47
N PHE A 52 14.14 5.89 22.48
CA PHE A 52 15.21 6.36 21.58
C PHE A 52 14.58 7.07 20.36
N GLY A 53 13.96 8.22 20.62
CA GLY A 53 13.31 9.06 19.64
C GLY A 53 12.77 10.32 20.28
N ASP A 54 12.65 11.37 19.49
CA ASP A 54 12.07 12.64 19.92
C ASP A 54 10.62 12.76 19.47
N SER A 55 9.74 13.23 20.36
CA SER A 55 8.31 13.36 20.09
C SER A 55 7.97 14.32 18.94
N ASN A 56 8.87 15.26 18.62
CA ASN A 56 8.68 16.21 17.52
C ASN A 56 9.25 15.66 16.19
N SER A 57 10.18 14.69 16.27
CA SER A 57 10.87 14.12 15.11
C SER A 57 10.34 12.74 14.74
N ASN A 58 9.86 11.95 15.71
CA ASN A 58 9.38 10.60 15.48
C ASN A 58 7.87 10.58 15.15
N ILE A 59 7.52 11.00 13.95
CA ILE A 59 6.13 11.20 13.53
C ILE A 59 5.86 10.45 12.23
N GLN A 60 4.73 9.75 12.17
CA GLN A 60 4.15 9.29 10.92
C GLN A 60 2.82 9.96 10.69
N THR A 61 2.67 10.55 9.51
CA THR A 61 1.37 11.05 9.01
C THR A 61 0.89 10.21 7.83
N LEU A 62 -0.42 10.12 7.67
CA LEU A 62 -1.08 9.59 6.50
C LEU A 62 -2.35 10.38 6.26
N GLU A 63 -2.45 11.02 5.11
CA GLU A 63 -3.69 11.53 4.56
C GLU A 63 -4.10 10.68 3.37
N ALA A 64 -5.36 10.23 3.34
CA ALA A 64 -5.89 9.40 2.28
C ALA A 64 -7.27 9.89 1.86
N SER A 65 -7.49 9.98 0.57
CA SER A 65 -8.77 10.30 -0.07
C SER A 65 -9.07 9.25 -1.14
N ILE A 66 -10.19 8.55 -1.00
CA ILE A 66 -10.56 7.47 -1.93
C ILE A 66 -12.02 7.66 -2.34
N MET A 67 -12.26 7.84 -3.63
CA MET A 67 -13.59 7.90 -4.23
C MET A 67 -13.83 6.65 -5.08
N ARG A 68 -14.99 6.01 -4.91
CA ARG A 68 -15.40 4.84 -5.69
C ARG A 68 -16.79 5.06 -6.25
N ALA A 69 -16.97 4.64 -7.50
CA ALA A 69 -18.26 4.57 -8.16
C ALA A 69 -18.41 3.20 -8.81
N GLN A 70 -19.54 2.54 -8.60
CA GLN A 70 -19.86 1.27 -9.24
C GLN A 70 -21.25 1.32 -9.83
N LEU A 71 -21.34 1.16 -11.15
CA LEU A 71 -22.60 0.98 -11.87
C LEU A 71 -22.83 -0.50 -12.11
N THR A 72 -24.00 -0.98 -11.69
CA THR A 72 -24.45 -2.35 -11.95
C THR A 72 -25.71 -2.31 -12.81
N GLN A 73 -25.68 -2.98 -13.96
CA GLN A 73 -26.78 -3.11 -14.90
C GLN A 73 -27.19 -4.58 -15.02
N LYS A 74 -28.39 -4.94 -14.57
CA LYS A 74 -29.01 -6.22 -14.91
C LYS A 74 -29.54 -6.14 -16.34
N MET A 75 -28.99 -6.96 -17.23
CA MET A 75 -29.44 -7.04 -18.64
C MET A 75 -30.50 -8.11 -18.82
N SER A 76 -30.47 -9.16 -18.00
CA SER A 76 -31.49 -10.22 -17.89
C SER A 76 -31.35 -10.88 -16.50
N GLU A 77 -32.14 -11.93 -16.24
CA GLU A 77 -31.99 -12.72 -15.00
C GLU A 77 -30.62 -13.41 -14.88
N THR A 78 -29.99 -13.72 -16.02
CA THR A 78 -28.71 -14.44 -16.09
C THR A 78 -27.53 -13.55 -16.49
N LYS A 79 -27.77 -12.29 -16.86
CA LYS A 79 -26.72 -11.42 -17.42
C LYS A 79 -26.63 -10.09 -16.69
N LYS A 80 -25.42 -9.76 -16.23
CA LYS A 80 -25.11 -8.57 -15.44
C LYS A 80 -23.84 -7.90 -15.96
N LEU A 81 -23.90 -6.60 -16.19
CA LEU A 81 -22.77 -5.74 -16.49
C LEU A 81 -22.42 -4.93 -15.24
N ASN A 82 -21.15 -4.89 -14.90
CA ASN A 82 -20.63 -4.01 -13.86
C ASN A 82 -19.56 -3.09 -14.48
N PHE A 83 -19.60 -1.84 -14.09
CA PHE A 83 -18.58 -0.87 -14.39
C PHE A 83 -18.14 -0.22 -13.07
N SER A 84 -16.85 -0.15 -12.81
CA SER A 84 -16.32 0.48 -11.61
C SER A 84 -15.21 1.48 -11.92
N MET A 85 -15.15 2.52 -11.10
CA MET A 85 -14.11 3.54 -11.12
C MET A 85 -13.67 3.80 -9.70
N THR A 86 -12.35 3.86 -9.49
CA THR A 86 -11.74 4.28 -8.23
C THR A 86 -10.70 5.35 -8.52
N SER A 87 -10.77 6.45 -7.78
CA SER A 87 -9.71 7.47 -7.74
C SER A 87 -9.25 7.59 -6.30
N SER A 88 -7.95 7.53 -6.06
CA SER A 88 -7.40 7.65 -4.72
C SER A 88 -6.10 8.43 -4.71
N SER A 89 -5.93 9.25 -3.65
CA SER A 89 -4.73 10.00 -3.36
C SER A 89 -4.28 9.69 -1.95
N PHE A 90 -2.97 9.50 -1.79
CA PHE A 90 -2.32 9.22 -0.52
C PHE A 90 -1.11 10.12 -0.36
N GLU A 91 -1.06 10.84 0.76
CA GLU A 91 0.11 11.55 1.21
C GLU A 91 0.58 10.92 2.53
N LYS A 92 1.79 10.42 2.55
CA LYS A 92 2.40 9.80 3.72
C LYS A 92 3.74 10.44 4.01
N MET A 93 3.99 10.74 5.26
CA MET A 93 5.31 11.11 5.75
C MET A 93 5.68 10.19 6.90
N TYR A 94 6.90 9.67 6.87
CA TYR A 94 7.49 8.87 7.93
C TYR A 94 8.82 9.51 8.31
N GLN A 95 8.89 10.12 9.48
CA GLN A 95 10.09 10.76 10.02
C GLN A 95 10.43 10.14 11.35
N ASN A 96 11.69 9.83 11.57
CA ASN A 96 12.12 9.21 12.81
C ASN A 96 13.60 9.41 13.09
N LEU A 97 13.93 9.35 14.37
CA LEU A 97 15.25 9.06 14.92
C LEU A 97 15.23 7.63 15.49
N TYR A 98 16.35 6.95 15.42
CA TYR A 98 16.52 5.62 15.96
C TYR A 98 17.97 5.36 16.40
N ALA A 99 18.16 4.45 17.35
CA ALA A 99 19.49 4.00 17.75
C ALA A 99 20.09 3.11 16.66
N SER A 100 21.08 3.61 15.92
CA SER A 100 21.82 2.87 14.88
C SER A 100 23.04 2.13 15.41
N GLY A 101 23.58 2.55 16.56
CA GLY A 101 24.70 1.92 17.23
C GLY A 101 24.67 2.09 18.75
N TYR A 102 25.27 1.15 19.47
CA TYR A 102 25.41 1.20 20.93
C TYR A 102 26.65 0.39 21.37
N ASP A 103 27.52 1.00 22.16
CA ASP A 103 28.77 0.39 22.65
C ASP A 103 28.70 -0.12 24.09
N GLY A 104 27.56 0.00 24.76
CA GLY A 104 27.34 -0.29 26.16
C GLY A 104 27.38 0.95 27.04
N THR A 105 27.73 2.12 26.52
CA THR A 105 27.82 3.40 27.24
C THR A 105 27.22 4.54 26.45
N LEU A 106 27.56 4.64 25.17
CA LEU A 106 27.11 5.68 24.25
C LEU A 106 26.18 5.10 23.19
N VAL A 107 25.18 5.86 22.79
CA VAL A 107 24.28 5.53 21.68
C VAL A 107 24.58 6.42 20.49
N THR A 108 24.68 5.82 19.30
CA THR A 108 24.68 6.53 18.03
C THR A 108 23.25 6.61 17.54
N MET A 109 22.77 7.83 17.31
CA MET A 109 21.46 8.09 16.73
C MET A 109 21.61 8.46 15.26
N ASP A 110 20.72 7.90 14.46
CA ASP A 110 20.55 8.17 13.04
C ASP A 110 19.06 8.44 12.78
N GLY A 111 18.69 8.89 11.60
CA GLY A 111 17.30 9.17 11.29
C GLY A 111 17.08 9.44 9.81
N TYR A 112 15.80 9.42 9.44
CA TYR A 112 15.39 9.81 8.08
C TYR A 112 13.95 10.28 8.03
N ARG A 113 13.63 10.98 6.96
CA ARG A 113 12.28 11.40 6.59
C ARG A 113 11.96 10.91 5.19
N ASP A 114 10.87 10.14 5.07
CA ASP A 114 10.35 9.57 3.83
C ASP A 114 8.97 10.14 3.49
N PRO A 115 8.86 11.28 2.78
CA PRO A 115 7.61 11.70 2.16
C PRO A 115 7.29 10.81 0.95
N THR A 116 6.02 10.41 0.84
CA THR A 116 5.51 9.62 -0.29
C THR A 116 4.15 10.19 -0.69
N GLU A 117 3.99 10.50 -1.97
CA GLU A 117 2.72 10.84 -2.61
C GLU A 117 2.36 9.73 -3.60
N ARG A 118 1.11 9.31 -3.62
CA ARG A 118 0.62 8.32 -4.57
C ARG A 118 -0.80 8.63 -5.00
N ASP A 119 -0.99 8.75 -6.30
CA ASP A 119 -2.28 8.86 -6.95
C ASP A 119 -2.56 7.60 -7.75
N ASN A 120 -3.80 7.08 -7.66
CA ASN A 120 -4.23 5.96 -8.48
C ASN A 120 -5.56 6.28 -9.12
N PHE A 121 -5.70 5.89 -10.37
CA PHE A 121 -6.95 5.86 -11.11
C PHE A 121 -7.18 4.47 -11.69
N ILE A 122 -8.29 3.84 -11.34
CA ILE A 122 -8.62 2.48 -11.75
C ILE A 122 -10.02 2.49 -12.37
N VAL A 123 -10.13 1.95 -13.57
CA VAL A 123 -11.41 1.73 -14.25
C VAL A 123 -11.50 0.27 -14.65
N SER A 124 -12.62 -0.36 -14.38
CA SER A 124 -12.89 -1.70 -14.88
C SER A 124 -14.32 -1.88 -15.34
N GLY A 125 -14.49 -2.74 -16.33
CA GLY A 125 -15.80 -3.19 -16.83
C GLY A 125 -15.82 -4.69 -16.95
N ASN A 126 -16.86 -5.34 -16.43
CA ASN A 126 -17.00 -6.79 -16.55
C ASN A 126 -18.45 -7.22 -16.82
N LEU A 127 -18.57 -8.28 -17.57
CA LEU A 127 -19.82 -8.97 -17.88
C LEU A 127 -19.82 -10.31 -17.15
N VAL A 128 -20.85 -10.56 -16.36
CA VAL A 128 -21.16 -11.87 -15.79
C VAL A 128 -22.37 -12.44 -16.55
N ASN A 129 -22.28 -13.68 -17.00
CA ASN A 129 -23.35 -14.34 -17.73
C ASN A 129 -23.47 -15.81 -17.29
N GLU A 130 -24.65 -16.20 -16.85
CA GLU A 130 -24.97 -17.60 -16.56
C GLU A 130 -25.54 -18.30 -17.79
N ILE A 131 -24.99 -19.44 -18.15
CA ILE A 131 -25.36 -20.24 -19.33
C ILE A 131 -25.50 -21.70 -18.89
N SER A 132 -26.59 -22.36 -19.25
CA SER A 132 -26.76 -23.78 -19.00
C SER A 132 -26.41 -24.59 -20.26
N THR A 133 -25.58 -25.62 -20.10
CA THR A 133 -25.19 -26.56 -21.15
C THR A 133 -25.40 -28.00 -20.66
N GLY A 134 -26.49 -28.62 -21.09
CA GLY A 134 -26.92 -29.90 -20.54
C GLY A 134 -27.28 -29.78 -19.04
N ASN A 135 -26.58 -30.56 -18.21
CA ASN A 135 -26.77 -30.56 -16.76
C ASN A 135 -25.75 -29.63 -16.03
N MET A 136 -24.92 -28.91 -16.75
CA MET A 136 -23.92 -28.01 -16.18
C MET A 136 -24.39 -26.55 -16.26
N THR A 137 -24.05 -25.78 -15.25
CA THR A 137 -24.22 -24.33 -15.25
C THR A 137 -22.85 -23.65 -15.29
N HIS A 138 -22.67 -22.76 -16.23
CA HIS A 138 -21.48 -21.94 -16.42
C HIS A 138 -21.75 -20.54 -15.91
N THR A 139 -20.93 -20.01 -15.04
CA THR A 139 -20.88 -18.59 -14.70
C THR A 139 -19.65 -17.98 -15.37
N LEU A 140 -19.87 -17.42 -16.54
CA LEU A 140 -18.81 -16.79 -17.34
C LEU A 140 -18.62 -15.35 -16.90
N LEU A 141 -17.40 -15.00 -16.49
CA LEU A 141 -16.94 -13.64 -16.23
C LEU A 141 -15.93 -13.24 -17.31
N MET A 142 -16.14 -12.11 -17.96
CA MET A 142 -15.14 -11.50 -18.83
C MET A 142 -15.06 -9.99 -18.55
N GLY A 143 -13.86 -9.44 -18.62
CA GLY A 143 -13.70 -8.02 -18.33
C GLY A 143 -12.39 -7.43 -18.79
N VAL A 144 -12.36 -6.12 -18.68
CA VAL A 144 -11.21 -5.26 -18.93
C VAL A 144 -10.94 -4.39 -17.72
N GLU A 145 -9.69 -4.03 -17.52
CA GLU A 145 -9.26 -3.14 -16.44
C GLU A 145 -8.14 -2.23 -16.95
N PHE A 146 -8.18 -0.99 -16.53
CA PHE A 146 -7.12 -0.02 -16.73
C PHE A 146 -6.73 0.56 -15.37
N ILE A 147 -5.45 0.61 -15.09
CA ILE A 147 -4.85 1.18 -13.89
C ILE A 147 -3.83 2.22 -14.31
N ASP A 148 -3.89 3.38 -13.69
CA ASP A 148 -2.89 4.43 -13.78
C ASP A 148 -2.44 4.81 -12.37
N THR A 149 -1.14 4.74 -12.09
CA THR A 149 -0.55 5.03 -10.79
C THR A 149 0.65 5.95 -10.96
N GLU A 150 0.56 7.12 -10.36
CA GLU A 150 1.70 8.01 -10.18
C GLU A 150 2.19 7.90 -8.72
N ASN A 151 3.52 7.87 -8.54
CA ASN A 151 4.09 7.76 -7.21
C ASN A 151 5.38 8.58 -7.12
N LYS A 152 5.49 9.41 -6.08
CA LYS A 152 6.67 10.20 -5.75
C LYS A 152 7.19 9.79 -4.39
N ASN A 153 8.48 9.46 -4.33
CA ASN A 153 9.16 9.09 -3.12
C ASN A 153 10.39 9.96 -2.92
N LEU A 154 10.50 10.53 -1.73
CA LEU A 154 11.69 11.23 -1.31
C LEU A 154 12.25 10.55 -0.06
N ARG A 155 13.56 10.68 0.13
CA ARG A 155 14.24 10.40 1.39
C ARG A 155 15.21 11.51 1.69
N TYR A 156 15.11 12.05 2.90
CA TYR A 156 16.10 12.89 3.52
C TYR A 156 16.71 12.12 4.68
N ASP A 157 18.03 12.04 4.75
CA ASP A 157 18.69 11.56 5.95
C ASP A 157 18.67 12.65 7.02
N ALA A 158 18.78 12.27 8.29
CA ALA A 158 19.00 13.24 9.36
C ALA A 158 20.28 14.02 9.07
N PHE A 159 20.27 15.31 9.39
CA PHE A 159 21.47 16.14 9.34
C PHE A 159 21.69 16.81 10.68
N TRP A 160 22.74 16.40 11.37
CA TRP A 160 23.11 16.94 12.67
C TRP A 160 24.09 18.11 12.53
N SER A 161 23.71 19.29 13.03
CA SER A 161 24.54 20.49 12.90
C SER A 161 25.86 20.40 13.66
N SER A 162 25.92 19.62 14.72
CA SER A 162 27.12 19.40 15.56
C SER A 162 28.22 18.62 14.85
N THR A 163 27.85 17.62 14.05
CA THR A 163 28.79 16.77 13.30
C THR A 163 28.85 17.11 11.83
N SER A 164 27.83 17.80 11.29
CA SER A 164 27.60 17.99 9.85
C SER A 164 27.46 16.63 9.14
N ASP A 165 26.82 15.65 9.79
CA ASP A 165 26.69 14.27 9.33
C ASP A 165 25.28 13.76 9.58
N ASP A 166 24.96 12.56 9.11
CA ASP A 166 23.66 11.89 9.25
C ASP A 166 23.48 11.24 10.64
N ASN A 167 24.52 11.13 11.42
CA ASN A 167 24.48 10.54 12.75
C ASN A 167 25.16 11.42 13.83
N GLU A 168 24.77 11.18 15.10
CA GLU A 168 25.31 11.86 16.27
C GLU A 168 25.37 10.90 17.45
N VAL A 169 26.32 11.12 18.37
CA VAL A 169 26.57 10.24 19.52
C VAL A 169 26.16 10.90 20.82
N PHE A 170 25.36 10.19 21.62
CA PHE A 170 24.77 10.68 22.86
C PHE A 170 25.14 9.83 24.07
N ASN A 171 25.19 10.49 25.24
CA ASN A 171 25.14 9.79 26.51
C ASN A 171 23.72 9.25 26.77
N ILE A 172 23.61 8.10 27.41
CA ILE A 172 22.34 7.56 27.85
C ILE A 172 21.82 8.35 29.04
N THR A 173 20.68 9.01 28.89
CA THR A 173 19.96 9.74 29.94
C THR A 173 18.53 9.20 30.09
N ARG A 174 17.85 9.53 31.20
CA ARG A 174 16.48 9.09 31.48
C ARG A 174 15.59 10.29 31.86
N PRO A 175 14.78 10.84 30.97
CA PRO A 175 14.63 10.50 29.53
C PRO A 175 15.86 10.88 28.71
N MET A 176 15.94 10.40 27.44
CA MET A 176 16.97 10.82 26.51
C MET A 176 16.95 12.33 26.27
N ASP A 177 18.11 12.95 26.28
CA ASP A 177 18.31 14.36 25.94
C ASP A 177 19.13 14.46 24.64
N PHE A 178 18.49 14.93 23.58
CA PHE A 178 19.09 15.14 22.28
C PHE A 178 19.60 16.57 22.04
N SER A 179 19.58 17.42 23.05
CA SER A 179 20.02 18.82 22.92
C SER A 179 21.54 18.98 22.97
N VAL A 180 22.24 18.00 23.57
CA VAL A 180 23.71 18.03 23.76
C VAL A 180 24.26 16.63 23.46
N ASN A 181 25.30 16.56 22.63
CA ASN A 181 25.97 15.31 22.29
C ASN A 181 26.92 14.82 23.39
N SER A 182 27.52 13.66 23.21
CA SER A 182 28.47 13.03 24.18
C SER A 182 29.73 13.87 24.43
N ALA A 183 30.07 14.78 23.52
CA ALA A 183 31.20 15.71 23.67
C ALA A 183 30.82 17.06 24.35
N GLY A 184 29.54 17.23 24.74
CA GLY A 184 29.04 18.44 25.35
C GLY A 184 28.71 19.58 24.36
N LEU A 185 28.60 19.29 23.07
CA LEU A 185 28.24 20.26 22.06
C LEU A 185 26.72 20.29 21.87
N ALA A 186 26.18 21.51 21.70
CA ALA A 186 24.77 21.67 21.33
C ALA A 186 24.51 21.03 19.98
N THR A 187 23.43 20.25 19.87
CA THR A 187 23.01 19.56 18.66
C THR A 187 21.80 20.26 18.06
N GLY A 188 21.59 20.02 16.76
CA GLY A 188 20.36 20.34 16.07
C GLY A 188 20.21 19.36 14.94
N VAL A 189 19.03 18.77 14.77
CA VAL A 189 18.75 17.84 13.67
C VAL A 189 17.72 18.46 12.73
N ASP A 190 17.98 18.37 11.44
CA ASP A 190 16.98 18.65 10.41
C ASP A 190 16.82 17.44 9.47
N PHE A 191 15.74 17.45 8.69
CA PHE A 191 15.40 16.41 7.72
C PHE A 191 15.06 17.03 6.34
N ALA A 192 15.68 18.15 6.02
CA ALA A 192 15.46 18.86 4.76
C ALA A 192 16.73 19.11 3.97
N THR A 193 17.89 19.10 4.65
CA THR A 193 19.20 19.44 4.03
C THR A 193 19.80 18.26 3.26
N ALA A 194 19.76 17.05 3.83
CA ALA A 194 20.45 15.88 3.29
C ALA A 194 19.51 15.02 2.40
N LEU A 195 19.19 15.50 1.20
CA LEU A 195 18.42 14.73 0.23
C LEU A 195 19.19 13.49 -0.22
N ASN A 196 18.72 12.32 0.19
CA ASN A 196 19.30 11.01 -0.14
C ASN A 196 18.74 10.48 -1.47
N ARG A 197 17.41 10.51 -1.65
CA ARG A 197 16.71 9.95 -2.82
C ARG A 197 15.51 10.82 -3.20
N GLN A 198 15.30 10.97 -4.49
CA GLN A 198 14.06 11.51 -5.08
C GLN A 198 13.74 10.72 -6.33
N THR A 199 12.66 9.94 -6.29
CA THR A 199 12.20 9.13 -7.43
C THR A 199 10.73 9.40 -7.71
N GLU A 200 10.39 9.41 -8.99
CA GLU A 200 9.02 9.42 -9.50
C GLU A 200 8.80 8.18 -10.34
N SER A 201 7.63 7.57 -10.23
CA SER A 201 7.27 6.43 -11.07
C SER A 201 5.85 6.56 -11.58
N ASP A 202 5.68 6.31 -12.88
CA ASP A 202 4.41 6.20 -13.56
C ASP A 202 4.23 4.75 -13.98
N ILE A 203 3.07 4.18 -13.64
CA ILE A 203 2.74 2.80 -13.93
C ILE A 203 1.35 2.77 -14.56
N THR A 204 1.25 2.27 -15.79
CA THR A 204 -0.02 1.96 -16.41
C THR A 204 -0.17 0.46 -16.62
N VAL A 205 -1.37 -0.05 -16.39
CA VAL A 205 -1.68 -1.46 -16.64
C VAL A 205 -2.98 -1.54 -17.42
N SER A 206 -2.94 -2.24 -18.56
CA SER A 206 -4.12 -2.58 -19.35
C SER A 206 -4.34 -4.10 -19.31
N SER A 207 -5.53 -4.52 -18.93
CA SER A 207 -5.80 -5.94 -18.69
C SER A 207 -7.06 -6.41 -19.39
N PHE A 208 -7.01 -7.66 -19.85
CA PHE A 208 -8.18 -8.42 -20.28
C PHE A 208 -8.20 -9.75 -19.52
N TYR A 209 -9.37 -10.16 -19.06
CA TYR A 209 -9.52 -11.43 -18.36
C TYR A 209 -10.82 -12.13 -18.72
N VAL A 210 -10.76 -13.47 -18.65
CA VAL A 210 -11.91 -14.35 -18.79
C VAL A 210 -11.83 -15.45 -17.75
N GLN A 211 -12.97 -15.80 -17.17
CA GLN A 211 -13.07 -16.88 -16.19
C GLN A 211 -14.40 -17.58 -16.38
N ASP A 212 -14.41 -18.92 -16.33
CA ASP A 212 -15.61 -19.73 -16.29
C ASP A 212 -15.63 -20.56 -15.00
N GLN A 213 -16.67 -20.37 -14.20
CA GLN A 213 -17.00 -21.26 -13.09
C GLN A 213 -18.07 -22.22 -13.56
N ILE A 214 -17.75 -23.49 -13.59
CA ILE A 214 -18.59 -24.57 -14.11
C ILE A 214 -19.12 -25.38 -12.93
N ASP A 215 -20.41 -25.33 -12.71
CA ASP A 215 -21.11 -26.22 -11.79
C ASP A 215 -21.39 -27.56 -12.54
N VAL A 216 -20.45 -28.49 -12.40
CA VAL A 216 -20.46 -29.80 -13.10
C VAL A 216 -21.52 -30.70 -12.50
N SER A 217 -21.72 -30.61 -11.19
CA SER A 217 -22.79 -31.29 -10.43
C SER A 217 -23.03 -30.51 -9.13
N ASP A 218 -24.02 -30.94 -8.33
CA ASP A 218 -24.31 -30.36 -7.03
C ASP A 218 -23.08 -30.37 -6.09
N ASN A 219 -22.18 -31.29 -6.30
CA ASN A 219 -21.02 -31.53 -5.43
C ASN A 219 -19.69 -31.09 -6.05
N LEU A 220 -19.64 -30.76 -7.34
CA LEU A 220 -18.39 -30.50 -8.04
C LEU A 220 -18.47 -29.20 -8.83
N LYS A 221 -17.55 -28.28 -8.52
CA LYS A 221 -17.33 -27.05 -9.28
C LYS A 221 -15.89 -27.00 -9.83
N VAL A 222 -15.75 -26.54 -11.06
CA VAL A 222 -14.48 -26.31 -11.72
C VAL A 222 -14.37 -24.83 -12.08
N LEU A 223 -13.22 -24.25 -11.85
CA LEU A 223 -12.89 -22.88 -12.24
C LEU A 223 -11.76 -22.93 -13.26
N LEU A 224 -11.95 -22.26 -14.39
CA LEU A 224 -10.93 -22.08 -15.41
C LEU A 224 -10.89 -20.61 -15.81
N GLY A 225 -9.70 -20.07 -16.05
CA GLY A 225 -9.59 -18.68 -16.48
C GLY A 225 -8.19 -18.32 -16.93
N GLY A 226 -8.08 -17.10 -17.42
CA GLY A 226 -6.83 -16.48 -17.79
C GLY A 226 -6.95 -14.97 -17.81
N ARG A 227 -5.85 -14.30 -17.56
CA ARG A 227 -5.70 -12.86 -17.61
C ARG A 227 -4.44 -12.52 -18.39
N ILE A 228 -4.53 -11.50 -19.23
CA ILE A 228 -3.40 -10.88 -19.90
C ILE A 228 -3.28 -9.46 -19.37
N ASP A 229 -2.09 -9.12 -18.95
CA ASP A 229 -1.74 -7.79 -18.48
C ASP A 229 -0.62 -7.21 -19.34
N ASP A 230 -0.77 -5.97 -19.76
CA ASP A 230 0.26 -5.15 -20.38
C ASP A 230 0.65 -4.07 -19.39
N PHE A 231 1.90 -4.12 -18.90
CA PHE A 231 2.47 -3.20 -17.93
C PHE A 231 3.43 -2.23 -18.65
N ASP A 232 3.21 -0.95 -18.46
CA ASP A 232 4.17 0.09 -18.85
C ASP A 232 4.62 0.83 -17.58
N ILE A 233 5.93 0.80 -17.30
CA ILE A 233 6.52 1.36 -16.09
C ILE A 233 7.64 2.29 -16.48
N THR A 234 7.57 3.54 -16.02
CA THR A 234 8.65 4.51 -16.11
C THR A 234 9.07 4.95 -14.72
N VAL A 235 10.35 4.85 -14.42
CA VAL A 235 10.95 5.34 -13.16
C VAL A 235 11.96 6.42 -13.47
N ARG A 236 11.81 7.57 -12.86
CA ARG A 236 12.74 8.71 -12.94
C ARG A 236 13.44 8.88 -11.60
N ASP A 237 14.76 8.78 -11.60
CA ASP A 237 15.59 9.22 -10.49
C ASP A 237 15.93 10.70 -10.68
N ILE A 238 15.18 11.56 -10.01
CA ILE A 238 15.30 13.02 -10.16
C ILE A 238 16.63 13.51 -9.60
N LYS A 239 17.09 12.90 -8.48
CA LYS A 239 18.36 13.27 -7.85
C LYS A 239 19.55 13.03 -8.79
N ASN A 240 19.56 11.90 -9.51
CA ASN A 240 20.65 11.50 -10.38
C ASN A 240 20.39 11.83 -11.86
N SER A 241 19.23 12.46 -12.18
CA SER A 241 18.83 12.84 -13.55
C SER A 241 18.82 11.64 -14.51
N SER A 242 18.36 10.47 -14.06
CA SER A 242 18.23 9.28 -14.88
C SER A 242 16.77 8.83 -14.99
N SER A 243 16.46 8.11 -16.07
CA SER A 243 15.13 7.55 -16.30
C SER A 243 15.25 6.18 -16.96
N GLU A 244 14.45 5.25 -16.47
CA GLU A 244 14.34 3.91 -17.03
C GLU A 244 12.87 3.59 -17.30
N SER A 245 12.59 2.93 -18.42
CA SER A 245 11.24 2.48 -18.79
C SER A 245 11.27 1.02 -19.17
N ARG A 246 10.20 0.31 -18.82
CA ARG A 246 10.02 -1.08 -19.14
C ARG A 246 8.56 -1.36 -19.50
N ASN A 247 8.36 -2.13 -20.55
CA ASN A 247 7.07 -2.70 -20.91
C ASN A 247 7.14 -4.24 -20.77
N ASP A 248 6.15 -4.82 -20.11
CA ASP A 248 6.03 -6.25 -19.88
C ASP A 248 4.61 -6.75 -20.16
N ASN A 249 4.51 -7.84 -20.93
CA ASN A 249 3.27 -8.55 -21.14
C ASN A 249 3.28 -9.86 -20.34
N THR A 250 2.23 -10.08 -19.56
CA THR A 250 2.13 -11.26 -18.70
C THR A 250 0.81 -12.00 -18.94
N PHE A 251 0.86 -13.32 -19.09
CA PHE A 251 -0.31 -14.18 -19.07
C PHE A 251 -0.36 -14.96 -17.75
N SER A 252 -1.47 -14.85 -17.05
CA SER A 252 -1.74 -15.50 -15.76
C SER A 252 -2.89 -16.51 -15.94
N PRO A 253 -2.60 -17.82 -16.10
CA PRO A 253 -3.63 -18.86 -16.10
C PRO A 253 -4.18 -19.09 -14.70
N ARG A 254 -5.46 -19.49 -14.62
CA ARG A 254 -6.11 -19.87 -13.37
C ARG A 254 -6.90 -21.15 -13.59
N ALA A 255 -6.74 -22.11 -12.67
CA ALA A 255 -7.54 -23.32 -12.61
C ALA A 255 -7.83 -23.67 -11.15
N GLY A 256 -9.01 -24.22 -10.88
CA GLY A 256 -9.38 -24.65 -9.54
C GLY A 256 -10.49 -25.68 -9.58
N VAL A 257 -10.56 -26.50 -8.54
CA VAL A 257 -11.62 -27.50 -8.34
C VAL A 257 -12.10 -27.40 -6.91
N VAL A 258 -13.43 -27.41 -6.74
CA VAL A 258 -14.08 -27.48 -5.42
C VAL A 258 -14.99 -28.71 -5.39
N TYR A 259 -14.73 -29.62 -4.48
CA TYR A 259 -15.55 -30.81 -4.25
C TYR A 259 -16.23 -30.74 -2.86
N LYS A 260 -17.55 -30.82 -2.86
CA LYS A 260 -18.40 -30.77 -1.67
C LYS A 260 -19.14 -32.10 -1.50
N PRO A 261 -18.53 -33.12 -0.86
CA PRO A 261 -19.19 -34.41 -0.62
C PRO A 261 -20.43 -34.31 0.28
N GLN A 262 -20.46 -33.24 1.11
CA GLN A 262 -21.55 -32.94 2.04
C GLN A 262 -21.70 -31.43 2.17
N GLU A 263 -22.84 -30.93 2.62
CA GLU A 263 -23.12 -29.49 2.75
C GLU A 263 -22.12 -28.74 3.62
N ASN A 264 -21.57 -29.38 4.64
CA ASN A 264 -20.66 -28.80 5.63
C ASN A 264 -19.17 -29.12 5.39
N VAL A 265 -18.83 -29.83 4.29
CA VAL A 265 -17.45 -30.23 3.96
C VAL A 265 -17.12 -29.82 2.54
N SER A 266 -16.00 -29.09 2.38
CA SER A 266 -15.47 -28.69 1.07
C SER A 266 -13.97 -29.01 0.99
N TYR A 267 -13.57 -29.63 -0.12
CA TYR A 267 -12.17 -29.79 -0.50
C TYR A 267 -11.92 -28.92 -1.74
N TYR A 268 -10.80 -28.23 -1.76
CA TYR A 268 -10.43 -27.39 -2.91
C TYR A 268 -8.94 -27.48 -3.21
N VAL A 269 -8.61 -27.26 -4.48
CA VAL A 269 -7.25 -27.10 -5.01
C VAL A 269 -7.29 -26.03 -6.08
N SER A 270 -6.27 -25.16 -6.12
CA SER A 270 -6.10 -24.11 -7.13
C SER A 270 -4.62 -23.90 -7.47
#